data_b6cf297c67d7ec487a55079cfaaf669d
#
_entry.id   b6cf297c67d7ec487a55079cfaaf669d
#
_cell.length_a   1.000
_cell.length_b   1.000
_cell.length_c   1.000
_cell.angle_alpha   90.00
_cell.angle_beta   90.00
_cell.angle_gamma   90.00
#
_symmetry.space_group_name_H-M   'P 1'
#
loop_
_entity.id
_entity.type
_entity.pdbx_description
1 polymer ?
#
loop_
_entity_poly.entity_id
_entity_poly.type
_entity_poly.pdbx_seq_one_letter_code
_entity_poly.pdbx_strand_id
1 'polypeptide(L)'
;NRITGTLEYYDKRTKDLLNSVSAPAGTNFTNIITANVGQMKNQGIEFNVNAVAIQSKDFTWELGYNFTWNKSRITKLTATYNPDYPGIAAGNAPFATATTIQYHQVGYAPSTFYLYQQVYDEKGNPIQNAVVDRNHDGEITQADQYFTGKSPMPKVFMGLNSQFKYKNWDLGFNLRANFGNYVFNGFAADHTTLAHFNNQGFINNYYQDAGKYGWTHSSENFQKASDLYLENASFLKMDNITVGYTFDKFFTDKISGRVSA
;
A
#
# COMPACT_ATOMS: atom_id res chain seq x y z
N ASN A 1 16.79 -29.63 -17.25
CA ASN A 1 15.96 -29.67 -16.06
C ASN A 1 14.57 -29.13 -16.39
N ARG A 2 13.52 -29.89 -16.06
CA ARG A 2 12.13 -29.47 -16.32
C ARG A 2 11.62 -28.49 -15.26
N ILE A 3 12.24 -28.49 -14.08
CA ILE A 3 11.89 -27.60 -12.97
C ILE A 3 13.17 -27.02 -12.41
N THR A 4 13.19 -25.72 -12.23
CA THR A 4 14.23 -24.96 -11.53
C THR A 4 13.58 -24.01 -10.54
N GLY A 5 14.22 -23.76 -9.42
CA GLY A 5 13.66 -22.83 -8.43
C GLY A 5 14.69 -22.44 -7.38
N THR A 6 14.38 -21.39 -6.66
CA THR A 6 15.13 -20.89 -5.51
C THR A 6 14.19 -20.62 -4.36
N LEU A 7 14.66 -20.86 -3.15
CA LEU A 7 14.00 -20.48 -1.91
C LEU A 7 15.03 -19.76 -1.04
N GLU A 8 14.77 -18.52 -0.70
CA GLU A 8 15.66 -17.67 0.07
C GLU A 8 14.96 -17.11 1.28
N TYR A 9 15.68 -17.05 2.39
CA TYR A 9 15.30 -16.28 3.58
C TYR A 9 16.33 -15.20 3.83
N TYR A 10 15.88 -14.00 4.14
CA TYR A 10 16.77 -12.89 4.48
C TYR A 10 16.38 -12.19 5.78
N ASP A 11 17.38 -11.72 6.49
CA ASP A 11 17.29 -10.80 7.64
C ASP A 11 18.26 -9.66 7.40
N LYS A 12 17.75 -8.52 6.94
CA LYS A 12 18.53 -7.30 6.66
C LYS A 12 18.35 -6.28 7.76
N ARG A 13 19.46 -5.74 8.25
CA ARG A 13 19.47 -4.63 9.19
C ARG A 13 20.15 -3.45 8.56
N THR A 14 19.40 -2.38 8.36
CA THR A 14 19.93 -1.08 7.92
C THR A 14 20.16 -0.22 9.13
N LYS A 15 21.37 0.31 9.28
CA LYS A 15 21.77 1.21 10.36
C LYS A 15 22.12 2.57 9.77
N ASP A 16 22.30 3.53 10.64
CA ASP A 16 22.81 4.85 10.30
C ASP A 16 21.96 5.60 9.26
N LEU A 17 20.64 5.35 9.31
CA LEU A 17 19.68 6.11 8.52
C LEU A 17 19.64 7.56 9.02
N LEU A 18 19.66 8.49 8.09
CA LEU A 18 19.53 9.91 8.38
C LEU A 18 18.17 10.23 8.99
N ASN A 19 18.18 10.96 10.08
CA ASN A 19 16.98 11.49 10.70
C ASN A 19 17.26 12.90 11.25
N SER A 20 16.27 13.78 11.19
CA SER A 20 16.29 15.07 11.87
C SER A 20 15.94 14.86 13.34
N VAL A 21 16.86 15.18 14.21
CA VAL A 21 16.71 15.08 15.67
C VAL A 21 16.84 16.43 16.33
N SER A 22 16.12 16.63 17.43
CA SER A 22 16.25 17.86 18.21
C SER A 22 17.64 17.95 18.84
N ALA A 23 18.24 19.11 18.74
CA ALA A 23 19.48 19.47 19.40
C ALA A 23 19.19 20.39 20.59
N PRO A 24 20.05 20.41 21.63
CA PRO A 24 19.91 21.35 22.73
C PRO A 24 19.81 22.80 22.24
N ALA A 25 19.00 23.61 22.92
CA ALA A 25 18.85 25.02 22.59
C ALA A 25 20.20 25.73 22.60
N GLY A 26 20.44 26.56 21.58
CA GLY A 26 21.71 27.29 21.43
C GLY A 26 22.83 26.54 20.68
N THR A 27 22.60 25.27 20.25
CA THR A 27 23.55 24.51 19.46
C THR A 27 23.58 24.95 17.99
N ASN A 28 22.44 25.32 17.44
CA ASN A 28 22.26 25.90 16.11
C ASN A 28 21.00 26.76 16.05
N PHE A 29 20.79 27.48 14.93
CA PHE A 29 19.65 28.40 14.79
C PHE A 29 18.27 27.72 14.77
N THR A 30 18.20 26.44 14.42
CA THR A 30 16.93 25.70 14.27
C THR A 30 16.66 24.71 15.40
N ASN A 31 17.63 24.48 16.28
CA ASN A 31 17.60 23.43 17.31
C ASN A 31 17.31 22.02 16.74
N ILE A 32 17.61 21.82 15.45
CA ILE A 32 17.46 20.55 14.74
C ILE A 32 18.76 20.24 14.03
N ILE A 33 19.21 19.01 14.15
CA ILE A 33 20.38 18.49 13.42
C ILE A 33 19.97 17.21 12.67
N THR A 34 20.56 17.01 11.49
CA THR A 34 20.47 15.74 10.80
C THR A 34 21.58 14.82 11.28
N ALA A 35 21.20 13.65 11.77
CA ALA A 35 22.14 12.68 12.32
C ALA A 35 21.87 11.26 11.83
N ASN A 36 22.89 10.42 11.81
CA ASN A 36 22.83 9.02 11.42
C ASN A 36 22.39 8.15 12.63
N VAL A 37 21.10 8.17 12.96
CA VAL A 37 20.57 7.55 14.17
C VAL A 37 19.52 6.48 13.90
N GLY A 38 18.91 6.49 12.70
CA GLY A 38 17.84 5.60 12.35
C GLY A 38 18.31 4.16 12.12
N GLN A 39 17.45 3.20 12.46
CA GLN A 39 17.67 1.79 12.15
C GLN A 39 16.37 1.12 11.72
N MET A 40 16.48 0.19 10.78
CA MET A 40 15.36 -0.59 10.28
C MET A 40 15.77 -2.06 10.10
N LYS A 41 14.81 -2.95 10.32
CA LYS A 41 14.95 -4.37 10.08
C LYS A 41 13.94 -4.82 9.01
N ASN A 42 14.44 -5.57 8.02
CA ASN A 42 13.64 -6.24 7.00
C ASN A 42 13.92 -7.72 7.04
N GLN A 43 12.86 -8.52 7.11
CA GLN A 43 12.91 -9.98 7.06
C GLN A 43 11.94 -10.45 5.99
N GLY A 44 12.31 -11.51 5.28
CA GLY A 44 11.42 -12.03 4.26
C GLY A 44 11.81 -13.39 3.75
N ILE A 45 10.88 -13.95 2.97
CA ILE A 45 11.05 -15.20 2.23
C ILE A 45 10.78 -14.88 0.77
N GLU A 46 11.69 -15.31 -0.09
CA GLU A 46 11.54 -15.23 -1.54
C GLU A 46 11.55 -16.63 -2.13
N PHE A 47 10.58 -16.92 -2.95
CA PHE A 47 10.44 -18.18 -3.64
C PHE A 47 10.22 -17.90 -5.12
N ASN A 48 11.03 -18.57 -5.96
CA ASN A 48 10.90 -18.54 -7.42
C ASN A 48 10.89 -19.96 -7.94
N VAL A 49 10.04 -20.24 -8.90
CA VAL A 49 10.01 -21.52 -9.62
C VAL A 49 9.70 -21.29 -11.09
N ASN A 50 10.45 -21.96 -11.96
CA ASN A 50 10.17 -22.06 -13.38
C ASN A 50 10.05 -23.54 -13.74
N ALA A 51 9.00 -23.88 -14.46
CA ALA A 51 8.71 -25.25 -14.82
C ALA A 51 8.24 -25.36 -16.27
N VAL A 52 8.74 -26.37 -16.98
CA VAL A 52 8.09 -26.90 -18.18
C VAL A 52 7.10 -27.94 -17.70
N ALA A 53 5.87 -27.50 -17.40
CA ALA A 53 4.83 -28.34 -16.80
C ALA A 53 4.45 -29.50 -17.74
N ILE A 54 4.26 -29.20 -19.02
CA ILE A 54 3.96 -30.19 -20.05
C ILE A 54 4.89 -29.92 -21.24
N GLN A 55 5.44 -31.02 -21.79
CA GLN A 55 6.20 -30.98 -23.02
C GLN A 55 5.88 -32.24 -23.84
N SER A 56 5.23 -32.03 -24.95
CA SER A 56 4.94 -33.06 -25.94
C SER A 56 5.36 -32.62 -27.35
N LYS A 57 5.13 -33.42 -28.35
CA LYS A 57 5.48 -33.09 -29.75
C LYS A 57 4.80 -31.81 -30.24
N ASP A 58 3.53 -31.62 -29.90
CA ASP A 58 2.71 -30.54 -30.43
C ASP A 58 2.28 -29.52 -29.34
N PHE A 59 2.53 -29.80 -28.05
CA PHE A 59 2.10 -28.95 -26.95
C PHE A 59 3.19 -28.76 -25.91
N THR A 60 3.41 -27.48 -25.54
CA THR A 60 4.31 -27.11 -24.44
C THR A 60 3.59 -26.14 -23.53
N TRP A 61 3.70 -26.38 -22.23
CA TRP A 61 3.25 -25.44 -21.19
C TRP A 61 4.41 -25.10 -20.27
N GLU A 62 4.75 -23.81 -20.25
CA GLU A 62 5.77 -23.25 -19.38
C GLU A 62 5.13 -22.36 -18.33
N LEU A 63 5.60 -22.47 -17.10
CA LEU A 63 5.09 -21.77 -15.94
C LEU A 63 6.25 -21.13 -15.17
N GLY A 64 6.14 -19.84 -14.88
CA GLY A 64 7.01 -19.13 -13.95
C GLY A 64 6.18 -18.55 -12.80
N TYR A 65 6.58 -18.80 -11.57
CA TYR A 65 5.92 -18.25 -10.38
C TYR A 65 6.96 -17.66 -9.45
N ASN A 66 6.67 -16.46 -8.93
CA ASN A 66 7.43 -15.83 -7.86
C ASN A 66 6.51 -15.45 -6.70
N PHE A 67 7.05 -15.55 -5.51
CA PHE A 67 6.40 -15.19 -4.26
C PHE A 67 7.43 -14.53 -3.36
N THR A 68 7.06 -13.38 -2.80
CA THR A 68 7.86 -12.69 -1.78
C THR A 68 6.95 -12.32 -0.62
N TRP A 69 7.32 -12.76 0.58
CA TRP A 69 6.78 -12.23 1.82
C TRP A 69 7.82 -11.36 2.49
N ASN A 70 7.45 -10.14 2.86
CA ASN A 70 8.34 -9.16 3.49
C ASN A 70 7.72 -8.55 4.74
N LYS A 71 8.52 -8.41 5.79
CA LYS A 71 8.17 -7.71 7.02
C LYS A 71 9.23 -6.68 7.36
N SER A 72 8.85 -5.41 7.22
CA SER A 72 9.69 -4.25 7.58
C SER A 72 9.32 -3.72 8.96
N ARG A 73 10.31 -3.29 9.73
CA ARG A 73 10.11 -2.70 11.06
C ARG A 73 11.19 -1.67 11.34
N ILE A 74 10.78 -0.49 11.76
CA ILE A 74 11.68 0.52 12.30
C ILE A 74 12.08 0.09 13.72
N THR A 75 13.37 0.08 14.01
CA THR A 75 13.91 -0.38 15.30
C THR A 75 14.50 0.74 16.12
N LYS A 76 14.89 1.87 15.49
CA LYS A 76 15.44 3.05 16.16
C LYS A 76 15.21 4.30 15.32
N LEU A 77 14.93 5.43 15.97
CA LEU A 77 14.76 6.74 15.33
C LEU A 77 15.55 7.87 16.02
N THR A 78 16.02 7.68 17.26
CA THR A 78 16.72 8.68 18.06
C THR A 78 18.09 8.18 18.51
N ALA A 79 19.01 9.05 18.80
CA ALA A 79 20.35 8.66 19.28
C ALA A 79 20.28 7.89 20.60
N THR A 80 19.53 8.42 21.56
CA THR A 80 19.23 7.77 22.84
C THR A 80 17.78 7.26 22.79
N TYR A 81 17.50 6.09 23.38
CA TYR A 81 16.13 5.57 23.44
C TYR A 81 15.21 6.56 24.16
N ASN A 82 14.14 6.94 23.48
CA ASN A 82 13.08 7.79 24.01
C ASN A 82 11.72 7.14 23.71
N PRO A 83 11.05 6.58 24.74
CA PRO A 83 9.74 5.93 24.55
C PRO A 83 8.64 6.91 24.14
N ASP A 84 8.77 8.19 24.52
CA ASP A 84 7.79 9.24 24.25
C ASP A 84 8.02 9.92 22.89
N TYR A 85 9.01 9.47 22.11
CA TYR A 85 9.25 10.04 20.79
C TYR A 85 8.10 9.72 19.83
N PRO A 86 7.38 10.75 19.34
CA PRO A 86 6.14 10.55 18.57
C PRO A 86 6.36 9.95 17.18
N GLY A 87 7.63 9.78 16.77
CA GLY A 87 7.99 9.36 15.42
C GLY A 87 8.19 10.53 14.47
N ILE A 88 8.31 10.22 13.18
CA ILE A 88 8.55 11.18 12.11
C ILE A 88 7.32 11.20 11.21
N ALA A 89 6.75 12.38 11.00
CA ALA A 89 5.68 12.59 10.02
C ALA A 89 6.12 12.12 8.63
N ALA A 90 5.33 11.26 8.00
CA ALA A 90 5.66 10.61 6.74
C ALA A 90 4.65 10.86 5.60
N GLY A 91 3.45 11.31 5.92
CA GLY A 91 2.42 11.60 4.93
C GLY A 91 1.30 12.45 5.50
N ASN A 92 0.92 13.49 4.75
CA ASN A 92 -0.15 14.41 5.13
C ASN A 92 -1.48 14.02 4.48
N ALA A 93 -2.57 14.38 5.14
CA ALA A 93 -3.91 14.24 4.59
C ALA A 93 -4.10 15.19 3.40
N PRO A 94 -4.69 14.72 2.29
CA PRO A 94 -4.88 15.56 1.10
C PRO A 94 -5.95 16.64 1.28
N PHE A 95 -6.79 16.54 2.31
CA PHE A 95 -7.92 17.44 2.57
C PHE A 95 -7.63 18.53 3.62
N ALA A 96 -6.50 18.46 4.32
CA ALA A 96 -6.19 19.43 5.36
C ALA A 96 -4.68 19.72 5.41
N THR A 97 -4.34 21.00 5.45
CA THR A 97 -2.95 21.44 5.62
C THR A 97 -2.47 21.03 7.01
N ALA A 98 -1.28 20.47 7.09
CA ALA A 98 -0.60 20.06 8.32
C ALA A 98 -1.25 18.91 9.11
N THR A 99 -2.26 18.22 8.59
CA THR A 99 -2.78 17.01 9.22
C THR A 99 -1.99 15.79 8.75
N THR A 100 -1.15 15.25 9.62
CA THR A 100 -0.35 14.05 9.32
C THR A 100 -1.16 12.79 9.63
N ILE A 101 -1.22 11.87 8.67
CA ILE A 101 -1.95 10.59 8.77
C ILE A 101 -1.03 9.37 8.69
N GLN A 102 0.26 9.56 8.48
CA GLN A 102 1.26 8.50 8.43
C GLN A 102 2.51 8.90 9.20
N TYR A 103 3.08 7.95 9.92
CA TYR A 103 4.32 8.15 10.68
C TYR A 103 5.31 7.01 10.48
N HIS A 104 6.59 7.36 10.57
CA HIS A 104 7.66 6.44 10.88
C HIS A 104 7.78 6.34 12.39
N GLN A 105 7.42 5.19 12.98
CA GLN A 105 7.48 4.98 14.43
C GLN A 105 8.20 3.67 14.76
N VAL A 106 8.96 3.68 15.84
CA VAL A 106 9.64 2.49 16.35
C VAL A 106 8.61 1.40 16.66
N GLY A 107 8.89 0.19 16.21
CA GLY A 107 7.99 -0.95 16.39
C GLY A 107 7.05 -1.21 15.22
N TYR A 108 6.88 -0.27 14.32
CA TYR A 108 5.97 -0.35 13.18
C TYR A 108 6.70 -0.40 11.83
N ALA A 109 5.96 -0.76 10.79
CA ALA A 109 6.43 -0.62 9.41
C ALA A 109 6.58 0.85 9.03
N PRO A 110 7.47 1.22 8.09
CA PRO A 110 7.53 2.58 7.57
C PRO A 110 6.18 3.07 7.06
N SER A 111 5.88 4.36 7.28
CA SER A 111 4.63 5.01 6.84
C SER A 111 3.37 4.33 7.36
N THR A 112 3.41 3.77 8.57
CA THR A 112 2.21 3.22 9.20
C THR A 112 1.18 4.32 9.42
N PHE A 113 -0.09 4.01 9.10
CA PHE A 113 -1.20 4.94 9.30
C PHE A 113 -1.45 5.19 10.78
N TYR A 114 -1.60 6.48 11.10
CA TYR A 114 -1.86 7.02 12.43
C TYR A 114 -3.12 7.87 12.35
N LEU A 115 -4.24 7.31 12.80
CA LEU A 115 -5.59 7.79 12.50
C LEU A 115 -6.46 7.82 13.76
N TYR A 116 -7.58 8.53 13.69
CA TYR A 116 -8.64 8.40 14.67
C TYR A 116 -9.45 7.14 14.40
N GLN A 117 -9.99 6.54 15.46
CA GLN A 117 -10.86 5.37 15.36
C GLN A 117 -12.31 5.81 15.22
N GLN A 118 -12.95 5.42 14.12
CA GLN A 118 -14.36 5.71 13.84
C GLN A 118 -15.28 5.00 14.84
N VAL A 119 -16.34 5.71 15.31
CA VAL A 119 -17.44 5.11 16.07
C VAL A 119 -18.59 4.75 15.14
N TYR A 120 -19.21 3.59 15.41
CA TYR A 120 -20.32 3.05 14.62
C TYR A 120 -21.55 2.88 15.49
N ASP A 121 -22.75 2.99 14.89
CA ASP A 121 -24.01 2.64 15.53
C ASP A 121 -24.19 1.11 15.64
N GLU A 122 -25.27 0.68 16.30
CA GLU A 122 -25.60 -0.75 16.47
C GLU A 122 -25.84 -1.47 15.15
N LYS A 123 -26.11 -0.75 14.07
CA LYS A 123 -26.32 -1.29 12.72
C LYS A 123 -25.04 -1.32 11.87
N GLY A 124 -23.92 -0.82 12.42
CA GLY A 124 -22.63 -0.75 11.75
C GLY A 124 -22.50 0.47 10.83
N ASN A 125 -23.36 1.47 10.91
CA ASN A 125 -23.18 2.72 10.18
C ASN A 125 -22.25 3.66 10.95
N PRO A 126 -21.35 4.38 10.27
CA PRO A 126 -20.48 5.35 10.93
C PRO A 126 -21.28 6.55 11.43
N ILE A 127 -21.08 6.94 12.67
CA ILE A 127 -21.68 8.12 13.26
C ILE A 127 -20.89 9.34 12.86
N GLN A 128 -21.55 10.35 12.29
CA GLN A 128 -20.90 11.58 11.86
C GLN A 128 -20.25 12.31 13.04
N ASN A 129 -19.01 12.76 12.85
CA ASN A 129 -18.20 13.51 13.83
C ASN A 129 -18.04 12.79 15.17
N ALA A 130 -18.06 11.46 15.16
CA ALA A 130 -17.85 10.63 16.34
C ALA A 130 -16.62 9.72 16.13
N VAL A 131 -15.58 9.96 16.88
CA VAL A 131 -14.38 9.13 16.98
C VAL A 131 -14.16 8.75 18.45
N VAL A 132 -13.39 7.70 18.67
CA VAL A 132 -13.12 7.21 20.02
C VAL A 132 -12.17 8.19 20.75
N ASP A 133 -12.60 8.69 21.88
CA ASP A 133 -11.76 9.36 22.88
C ASP A 133 -10.92 8.26 23.59
N ARG A 134 -9.65 8.15 23.21
CA ARG A 134 -8.78 7.05 23.65
C ARG A 134 -8.12 7.31 25.00
N ASN A 135 -7.87 8.56 25.32
CA ASN A 135 -7.27 8.96 26.60
C ASN A 135 -8.31 9.26 27.67
N HIS A 136 -9.62 9.32 27.30
CA HIS A 136 -10.77 9.57 28.18
C HIS A 136 -10.72 10.92 28.89
N ASP A 137 -10.21 11.95 28.21
CA ASP A 137 -10.16 13.31 28.76
C ASP A 137 -11.41 14.18 28.41
N GLY A 138 -12.28 13.65 27.54
CA GLY A 138 -13.51 14.30 27.08
C GLY A 138 -13.31 15.24 25.90
N GLU A 139 -12.11 15.38 25.37
CA GLU A 139 -11.79 16.22 24.22
C GLU A 139 -11.16 15.37 23.10
N ILE A 140 -11.55 15.60 21.85
CA ILE A 140 -10.95 14.92 20.71
C ILE A 140 -9.74 15.72 20.21
N THR A 141 -8.56 15.18 20.45
CA THR A 141 -7.27 15.78 20.10
C THR A 141 -6.38 14.80 19.36
N GLN A 142 -5.18 15.21 18.96
CA GLN A 142 -4.20 14.32 18.35
C GLN A 142 -3.79 13.16 19.28
N ALA A 143 -3.99 13.28 20.59
CA ALA A 143 -3.72 12.22 21.55
C ALA A 143 -4.64 10.99 21.40
N ASP A 144 -5.78 11.15 20.71
CA ASP A 144 -6.73 10.08 20.43
C ASP A 144 -6.45 9.31 19.15
N GLN A 145 -5.46 9.74 18.37
CA GLN A 145 -4.99 8.97 17.24
C GLN A 145 -4.26 7.71 17.70
N TYR A 146 -4.26 6.68 16.84
CA TYR A 146 -3.58 5.42 17.11
C TYR A 146 -2.86 4.88 15.88
N PHE A 147 -1.81 4.11 16.13
CA PHE A 147 -1.14 3.37 15.06
C PHE A 147 -1.98 2.16 14.67
N THR A 148 -2.52 2.17 13.46
CA THR A 148 -3.41 1.12 12.95
C THR A 148 -2.70 -0.22 12.69
N GLY A 149 -1.37 -0.22 12.66
CA GLY A 149 -0.56 -1.36 12.22
C GLY A 149 -0.66 -1.64 10.71
N LYS A 150 -1.38 -0.80 9.97
CA LYS A 150 -1.57 -0.86 8.52
C LYS A 150 -0.64 0.14 7.83
N SER A 151 -0.08 -0.25 6.68
CA SER A 151 0.92 0.52 5.93
C SER A 151 0.61 0.44 4.44
N PRO A 152 1.02 1.41 3.62
CA PRO A 152 0.88 1.33 2.16
C PRO A 152 1.79 0.27 1.54
N MET A 153 2.76 -0.25 2.29
CA MET A 153 3.69 -1.26 1.81
C MET A 153 3.05 -2.66 1.80
N PRO A 154 3.00 -3.35 0.66
CA PRO A 154 2.53 -4.73 0.61
C PRO A 154 3.40 -5.65 1.48
N LYS A 155 2.73 -6.63 2.12
CA LYS A 155 3.41 -7.71 2.86
C LYS A 155 3.73 -8.90 1.98
N VAL A 156 2.95 -9.07 0.91
CA VAL A 156 3.11 -10.18 -0.04
C VAL A 156 3.08 -9.63 -1.46
N PHE A 157 4.02 -10.09 -2.26
CA PHE A 157 4.09 -9.87 -3.70
C PHE A 157 4.07 -11.22 -4.40
N MET A 158 3.31 -11.32 -5.48
CA MET A 158 3.22 -12.52 -6.28
C MET A 158 3.22 -12.18 -7.76
N GLY A 159 3.85 -13.03 -8.55
CA GLY A 159 3.79 -12.97 -10.00
C GLY A 159 3.63 -14.35 -10.58
N LEU A 160 2.82 -14.47 -11.61
CA LEU A 160 2.64 -15.69 -12.39
C LEU A 160 2.77 -15.36 -13.86
N ASN A 161 3.69 -16.05 -14.51
CA ASN A 161 3.83 -16.09 -15.96
C ASN A 161 3.40 -17.47 -16.46
N SER A 162 2.57 -17.53 -17.47
CA SER A 162 2.15 -18.79 -18.06
C SER A 162 2.19 -18.68 -19.59
N GLN A 163 2.87 -19.64 -20.24
CA GLN A 163 2.99 -19.69 -21.69
C GLN A 163 2.60 -21.07 -22.19
N PHE A 164 1.71 -21.10 -23.16
CA PHE A 164 1.23 -22.28 -23.86
C PHE A 164 1.63 -22.18 -25.33
N LYS A 165 2.12 -23.27 -25.88
CA LYS A 165 2.37 -23.43 -27.30
C LYS A 165 1.67 -24.69 -27.77
N TYR A 166 0.83 -24.58 -28.79
CA TYR A 166 0.17 -25.69 -29.42
C TYR A 166 0.35 -25.59 -30.95
N LYS A 167 1.23 -26.41 -31.49
CA LYS A 167 1.64 -26.31 -32.90
C LYS A 167 2.09 -24.87 -33.21
N ASN A 168 1.36 -24.19 -34.08
CA ASN A 168 1.64 -22.84 -34.54
C ASN A 168 0.98 -21.75 -33.67
N TRP A 169 0.16 -22.13 -32.69
CA TRP A 169 -0.48 -21.19 -31.74
C TRP A 169 0.37 -21.01 -30.49
N ASP A 170 0.41 -19.78 -30.02
CA ASP A 170 0.92 -19.46 -28.69
C ASP A 170 -0.06 -18.59 -27.92
N LEU A 171 -0.16 -18.86 -26.62
CA LEU A 171 -0.93 -18.08 -25.64
C LEU A 171 -0.04 -17.81 -24.45
N GLY A 172 0.07 -16.53 -24.08
CA GLY A 172 0.80 -16.12 -22.89
C GLY A 172 0.00 -15.15 -22.04
N PHE A 173 0.12 -15.23 -20.73
CA PHE A 173 -0.41 -14.22 -19.83
C PHE A 173 0.48 -14.02 -18.59
N ASN A 174 0.40 -12.80 -18.03
CA ASN A 174 1.09 -12.45 -16.81
C ASN A 174 0.07 -11.94 -15.77
N LEU A 175 0.13 -12.50 -14.56
CA LEU A 175 -0.63 -12.05 -13.41
C LEU A 175 0.32 -11.47 -12.37
N ARG A 176 -0.15 -10.43 -11.69
CA ARG A 176 0.53 -9.81 -10.56
C ARG A 176 -0.44 -9.60 -9.41
N ALA A 177 0.02 -9.85 -8.19
CA ALA A 177 -0.77 -9.62 -7.00
C ALA A 177 0.07 -8.98 -5.89
N ASN A 178 -0.55 -8.05 -5.16
CA ASN A 178 -0.02 -7.50 -3.93
C ASN A 178 -1.05 -7.66 -2.83
N PHE A 179 -0.60 -8.05 -1.62
CA PHE A 179 -1.49 -8.24 -0.49
C PHE A 179 -0.97 -7.58 0.79
N GLY A 180 -1.90 -7.10 1.60
CA GLY A 180 -1.63 -6.54 2.92
C GLY A 180 -1.15 -5.11 2.91
N ASN A 181 -1.32 -4.41 1.80
CA ASN A 181 -1.16 -2.96 1.67
C ASN A 181 -2.50 -2.25 1.84
N TYR A 182 -2.44 -1.02 2.33
CA TYR A 182 -3.60 -0.17 2.58
C TYR A 182 -3.42 1.19 1.91
N VAL A 183 -4.52 1.83 1.56
CA VAL A 183 -4.57 3.17 0.98
C VAL A 183 -5.56 4.01 1.76
N PHE A 184 -5.24 5.28 1.96
CA PHE A 184 -6.17 6.24 2.53
C PHE A 184 -6.95 6.91 1.39
N ASN A 185 -8.28 6.76 1.40
CA ASN A 185 -9.16 7.36 0.41
C ASN A 185 -9.46 8.82 0.76
N GLY A 186 -8.53 9.71 0.40
CA GLY A 186 -8.65 11.14 0.67
C GLY A 186 -9.81 11.80 -0.04
N PHE A 187 -10.20 11.30 -1.22
CA PHE A 187 -11.38 11.80 -1.92
C PHE A 187 -12.66 11.48 -1.13
N ALA A 188 -12.83 10.25 -0.67
CA ALA A 188 -13.94 9.90 0.19
C ALA A 188 -13.95 10.73 1.49
N ALA A 189 -12.79 10.89 2.13
CA ALA A 189 -12.68 11.65 3.37
C ALA A 189 -13.16 13.11 3.24
N ASP A 190 -12.93 13.73 2.10
CA ASP A 190 -13.34 15.12 1.85
C ASP A 190 -14.75 15.24 1.27
N HIS A 191 -15.23 14.24 0.53
CA HIS A 191 -16.46 14.33 -0.28
C HIS A 191 -17.59 13.41 0.20
N THR A 192 -17.52 12.88 1.42
CA THR A 192 -18.59 12.02 1.99
C THR A 192 -19.77 12.80 2.56
N THR A 193 -19.65 14.12 2.74
CA THR A 193 -20.72 14.95 3.27
C THR A 193 -21.46 15.71 2.18
N LEU A 194 -22.79 15.79 2.27
CA LEU A 194 -23.63 16.59 1.37
C LEU A 194 -23.45 18.10 1.55
N ALA A 195 -22.79 18.55 2.62
CA ALA A 195 -22.49 19.95 2.85
C ALA A 195 -21.62 20.57 1.73
N HIS A 196 -20.81 19.77 1.04
CA HIS A 196 -19.99 20.23 -0.08
C HIS A 196 -20.73 20.35 -1.42
N PHE A 197 -21.98 19.89 -1.50
CA PHE A 197 -22.75 19.85 -2.74
C PHE A 197 -22.94 21.23 -3.38
N ASN A 198 -22.99 22.30 -2.59
CA ASN A 198 -23.23 23.65 -3.08
C ASN A 198 -22.33 24.73 -2.43
N ASN A 199 -21.18 24.37 -1.94
CA ASN A 199 -20.37 25.27 -1.10
C ASN A 199 -19.64 26.37 -1.89
N GLN A 200 -19.56 26.29 -3.23
CA GLN A 200 -18.81 27.24 -4.07
C GLN A 200 -19.64 27.82 -5.22
N GLY A 201 -20.96 27.78 -5.12
CA GLY A 201 -21.85 28.33 -6.14
C GLY A 201 -22.00 27.44 -7.40
N PHE A 202 -21.43 26.25 -7.39
CA PHE A 202 -21.61 25.23 -8.42
C PHE A 202 -21.73 23.84 -7.79
N ILE A 203 -22.33 22.90 -8.51
CA ILE A 203 -22.53 21.51 -8.05
C ILE A 203 -21.19 20.78 -8.13
N ASN A 204 -20.70 20.35 -6.97
CA ASN A 204 -19.51 19.49 -6.86
C ASN A 204 -19.90 18.01 -6.87
N ASN A 205 -18.98 17.17 -7.35
CA ASN A 205 -19.10 15.74 -7.16
C ASN A 205 -18.90 15.38 -5.69
N TYR A 206 -19.62 14.36 -5.23
CA TYR A 206 -19.45 13.78 -3.91
C TYR A 206 -19.22 12.26 -4.01
N TYR A 207 -18.69 11.70 -2.94
CA TYR A 207 -18.45 10.28 -2.87
C TYR A 207 -19.79 9.52 -2.81
N GLN A 208 -19.87 8.35 -3.46
CA GLN A 208 -21.11 7.60 -3.60
C GLN A 208 -21.82 7.30 -2.26
N ASP A 209 -21.06 7.07 -1.18
CA ASP A 209 -21.61 6.77 0.15
C ASP A 209 -22.15 8.01 0.87
N ALA A 210 -21.92 9.24 0.37
CA ALA A 210 -22.49 10.45 0.94
C ALA A 210 -24.02 10.38 1.02
N GLY A 211 -24.66 9.85 -0.02
CA GLY A 211 -26.11 9.60 -0.03
C GLY A 211 -26.56 8.52 0.95
N LYS A 212 -25.74 7.49 1.15
CA LYS A 212 -25.99 6.40 2.08
C LYS A 212 -25.91 6.86 3.55
N TYR A 213 -24.91 7.68 3.88
CA TYR A 213 -24.74 8.19 5.24
C TYR A 213 -25.70 9.36 5.55
N GLY A 214 -26.11 10.12 4.53
CA GLY A 214 -27.04 11.25 4.70
C GLY A 214 -26.47 12.41 5.52
N TRP A 215 -25.15 12.53 5.60
CA TRP A 215 -24.49 13.57 6.37
C TRP A 215 -24.64 14.94 5.70
N THR A 216 -25.37 15.85 6.38
CA THR A 216 -25.71 17.17 5.83
C THR A 216 -24.79 18.29 6.30
N HIS A 217 -24.00 18.04 7.34
CA HIS A 217 -23.04 19.00 7.89
C HIS A 217 -21.63 18.66 7.43
N SER A 218 -20.72 19.64 7.50
CA SER A 218 -19.30 19.41 7.24
C SER A 218 -18.73 18.43 8.27
N SER A 219 -17.90 17.50 7.78
CA SER A 219 -17.16 16.62 8.66
C SER A 219 -15.97 17.35 9.28
N GLU A 220 -15.76 17.14 10.57
CA GLU A 220 -14.60 17.65 11.30
C GLU A 220 -13.29 17.00 10.80
N ASN A 221 -12.17 17.66 11.01
CA ASN A 221 -10.88 17.17 10.53
C ASN A 221 -10.50 15.81 11.16
N PHE A 222 -10.86 15.57 12.43
CA PHE A 222 -10.64 14.27 13.07
C PHE A 222 -11.48 13.17 12.42
N GLN A 223 -12.72 13.43 12.02
CA GLN A 223 -13.54 12.50 11.26
C GLN A 223 -12.91 12.19 9.90
N LYS A 224 -12.47 13.24 9.19
CA LYS A 224 -11.81 13.09 7.89
C LYS A 224 -10.50 12.32 8.00
N ALA A 225 -9.79 12.41 9.13
CA ALA A 225 -8.56 11.67 9.41
C ALA A 225 -8.80 10.34 10.15
N SER A 226 -9.99 9.75 10.04
CA SER A 226 -10.34 8.50 10.70
C SER A 226 -10.04 7.26 9.84
N ASP A 227 -10.03 6.11 10.48
CA ASP A 227 -9.83 4.82 9.85
C ASP A 227 -11.02 4.34 9.01
N LEU A 228 -12.13 5.08 9.02
CA LEU A 228 -13.26 4.91 8.11
C LEU A 228 -12.82 4.91 6.62
N TYR A 229 -11.85 5.75 6.30
CA TYR A 229 -11.36 5.96 4.94
C TYR A 229 -10.08 5.16 4.62
N LEU A 230 -9.71 4.23 5.50
CA LEU A 230 -8.54 3.37 5.31
C LEU A 230 -8.94 2.06 4.65
N GLU A 231 -8.70 1.95 3.37
CA GLU A 231 -9.11 0.84 2.52
C GLU A 231 -8.00 -0.20 2.33
N ASN A 232 -8.40 -1.46 2.20
CA ASN A 232 -7.50 -2.52 1.78
C ASN A 232 -7.22 -2.39 0.28
N ALA A 233 -5.97 -2.17 -0.09
CA ALA A 233 -5.51 -1.99 -1.46
C ALA A 233 -4.87 -3.26 -2.06
N SER A 234 -5.17 -4.44 -1.49
CA SER A 234 -4.73 -5.70 -2.05
C SER A 234 -5.40 -5.95 -3.39
N PHE A 235 -4.65 -6.50 -4.35
CA PHE A 235 -5.18 -6.76 -5.68
C PHE A 235 -4.55 -7.99 -6.32
N LEU A 236 -5.29 -8.57 -7.26
CA LEU A 236 -4.82 -9.48 -8.31
C LEU A 236 -5.16 -8.85 -9.66
N LYS A 237 -4.15 -8.68 -10.51
CA LYS A 237 -4.28 -8.04 -11.82
C LYS A 237 -3.65 -8.90 -12.90
N MET A 238 -4.31 -9.01 -14.04
CA MET A 238 -3.70 -9.47 -15.28
C MET A 238 -3.05 -8.27 -15.97
N ASP A 239 -1.73 -8.32 -16.14
CA ASP A 239 -0.98 -7.24 -16.78
C ASP A 239 -1.08 -7.32 -18.30
N ASN A 240 -1.01 -8.52 -18.83
CA ASN A 240 -1.24 -8.77 -20.26
C ASN A 240 -1.76 -10.19 -20.53
N ILE A 241 -2.37 -10.37 -21.68
CA ILE A 241 -2.66 -11.63 -22.33
C ILE A 241 -2.32 -11.47 -23.82
N THR A 242 -1.64 -12.44 -24.38
CA THR A 242 -1.24 -12.42 -25.79
C THR A 242 -1.58 -13.73 -26.44
N VAL A 243 -2.22 -13.68 -27.58
CA VAL A 243 -2.45 -14.83 -28.46
C VAL A 243 -1.70 -14.63 -29.77
N GLY A 244 -0.94 -15.59 -30.17
CA GLY A 244 -0.17 -15.52 -31.41
C GLY A 244 -0.38 -16.74 -32.31
N TYR A 245 -0.18 -16.53 -33.59
CA TYR A 245 -0.14 -17.59 -34.58
C TYR A 245 1.07 -17.41 -35.51
N THR A 246 1.83 -18.46 -35.70
CA THR A 246 3.01 -18.49 -36.58
C THR A 246 2.67 -19.21 -37.87
N PHE A 247 2.87 -18.56 -38.99
CA PHE A 247 2.75 -19.14 -40.35
C PHE A 247 4.11 -19.68 -40.76
N ASP A 248 4.25 -20.98 -40.89
CA ASP A 248 5.52 -21.62 -41.28
C ASP A 248 5.93 -21.32 -42.72
N LYS A 249 4.93 -21.07 -43.59
CA LYS A 249 5.10 -20.72 -45.00
C LYS A 249 4.21 -19.53 -45.33
N PHE A 250 4.80 -18.34 -45.34
CA PHE A 250 4.10 -17.10 -45.67
C PHE A 250 4.66 -16.58 -46.99
N PHE A 251 3.90 -16.62 -48.06
CA PHE A 251 4.24 -16.28 -49.45
C PHE A 251 5.23 -17.25 -50.16
N THR A 252 6.27 -17.74 -49.50
CA THR A 252 7.25 -18.71 -50.07
C THR A 252 7.71 -19.69 -48.99
N ASP A 253 8.31 -20.80 -49.39
CA ASP A 253 8.87 -21.82 -48.47
C ASP A 253 10.05 -21.30 -47.62
N LYS A 254 10.49 -20.07 -47.85
CA LYS A 254 11.64 -19.44 -47.17
C LYS A 254 11.23 -18.34 -46.16
N ILE A 255 9.96 -17.97 -46.12
CA ILE A 255 9.48 -16.84 -45.28
C ILE A 255 8.48 -17.40 -44.26
N SER A 256 8.77 -17.19 -42.97
CA SER A 256 7.81 -17.37 -41.88
C SER A 256 7.29 -16.01 -41.40
N GLY A 257 6.08 -15.96 -40.90
CA GLY A 257 5.47 -14.76 -40.34
C GLY A 257 4.74 -15.08 -39.04
N ARG A 258 4.66 -14.11 -38.12
CA ARG A 258 3.88 -14.23 -36.89
C ARG A 258 2.93 -13.06 -36.75
N VAL A 259 1.67 -13.34 -36.42
CA VAL A 259 0.67 -12.34 -36.04
C VAL A 259 0.32 -12.58 -34.57
N SER A 260 0.24 -11.51 -33.79
CA SER A 260 -0.18 -11.57 -32.36
C SER A 260 -1.05 -10.37 -32.00
N ALA A 261 -1.99 -10.59 -31.10
CA ALA A 261 -2.86 -9.57 -30.49
C ALA A 261 -2.80 -9.67 -28.98
#